data_64fc8d1083aeab6c9f3da7b038d2affa
#
_entry.id   64fc8d1083aeab6c9f3da7b038d2affa
#
_cell.length_a   1.000
_cell.length_b   1.000
_cell.length_c   1.000
_cell.angle_alpha   90.00
_cell.angle_beta   90.00
_cell.angle_gamma   90.00
#
_symmetry.space_group_name_H-M   'P 1'
#
loop_
_entity.id
_entity.type
_entity.pdbx_description
1 polymer ?
#
loop_
_entity_poly.entity_id
_entity_poly.type
_entity_poly.pdbx_seq_one_letter_code
_entity_poly.pdbx_strand_id
1 'polypeptide(L)'
;ATTEDIPILIALQRSIEAENAIRGCSADSAGTWAKRDLAWALLATVETQPVGFVYCSPRPYSGECVFPDRCKILEIVDLVIAPANRGRGLGHELLAAIQRQAREKGFTHLRVYSAAKRFDDILKFYRSCGFTPWYLEMTKEIGAEPSGAGDA
;
A
#
# COMPACT_ATOMS: atom_id res chain seq x y z
N ALA A 1 -10.38 8.92 -8.09
CA ALA A 1 -10.71 9.91 -7.05
C ALA A 1 -10.45 11.32 -7.56
N THR A 2 -11.08 12.30 -6.93
CA THR A 2 -10.97 13.73 -7.21
C THR A 2 -10.48 14.47 -5.97
N THR A 3 -10.28 15.79 -6.08
CA THR A 3 -9.92 16.63 -4.92
C THR A 3 -10.99 16.65 -3.85
N GLU A 4 -12.25 16.44 -4.20
CA GLU A 4 -13.36 16.36 -3.25
C GLU A 4 -13.32 15.09 -2.39
N ASP A 5 -12.63 14.04 -2.87
CA ASP A 5 -12.48 12.78 -2.14
C ASP A 5 -11.33 12.79 -1.11
N ILE A 6 -10.48 13.83 -1.10
CA ILE A 6 -9.32 13.91 -0.20
C ILE A 6 -9.69 13.69 1.28
N PRO A 7 -10.76 14.28 1.83
CA PRO A 7 -11.15 14.01 3.21
C PRO A 7 -11.47 12.55 3.48
N ILE A 8 -12.05 11.86 2.50
CA ILE A 8 -12.39 10.43 2.57
C ILE A 8 -11.11 9.58 2.60
N LEU A 9 -10.16 9.87 1.71
CA LEU A 9 -8.87 9.18 1.66
C LEU A 9 -8.13 9.29 2.98
N ILE A 10 -8.08 10.49 3.57
CA ILE A 10 -7.47 10.74 4.88
C ILE A 10 -8.20 9.98 5.99
N ALA A 11 -9.54 9.95 5.98
CA ALA A 11 -10.31 9.23 6.98
C ALA A 11 -10.04 7.72 6.92
N LEU A 12 -9.91 7.15 5.72
CA LEU A 12 -9.54 5.76 5.52
C LEU A 12 -8.11 5.46 5.98
N GLN A 13 -7.13 6.34 5.72
CA GLN A 13 -5.76 6.19 6.27
C GLN A 13 -5.77 6.21 7.80
N ARG A 14 -6.52 7.11 8.43
CA ARG A 14 -6.65 7.19 9.89
C ARG A 14 -7.22 5.90 10.50
N SER A 15 -8.09 5.20 9.81
CA SER A 15 -8.60 3.91 10.29
C SER A 15 -7.50 2.85 10.41
N ILE A 16 -6.51 2.86 9.51
CA ILE A 16 -5.35 1.96 9.55
C ILE A 16 -4.32 2.41 10.59
N GLU A 17 -4.11 3.72 10.72
CA GLU A 17 -3.25 4.30 11.76
C GLU A 17 -3.76 3.88 13.15
N ALA A 18 -5.07 4.00 13.40
CA ALA A 18 -5.69 3.59 14.67
C ALA A 18 -5.52 2.11 14.99
N GLU A 19 -5.46 1.22 14.00
CA GLU A 19 -5.19 -0.20 14.19
C GLU A 19 -3.73 -0.50 14.52
N ASN A 20 -2.82 0.45 14.29
CA ASN A 20 -1.37 0.24 14.46
C ASN A 20 -0.84 -1.01 13.71
N ALA A 21 -1.45 -1.32 12.57
CA ALA A 21 -1.14 -2.51 11.79
C ALA A 21 0.14 -2.37 10.94
N ILE A 22 0.56 -1.13 10.68
CA ILE A 22 1.74 -0.78 9.88
C ILE A 22 2.68 0.05 10.74
N ARG A 23 3.98 -0.27 10.71
CA ARG A 23 4.98 0.49 11.46
C ARG A 23 5.15 1.89 10.87
N GLY A 24 5.09 2.92 11.74
CA GLY A 24 5.29 4.32 11.32
C GLY A 24 4.24 4.86 10.36
N CYS A 25 3.10 4.18 10.23
CA CYS A 25 1.98 4.68 9.43
C CYS A 25 1.30 5.84 10.17
N SER A 26 1.18 6.96 9.47
CA SER A 26 0.34 8.08 9.85
C SER A 26 -0.47 8.53 8.65
N ALA A 27 -1.68 9.04 8.88
CA ALA A 27 -2.48 9.59 7.81
C ALA A 27 -1.83 10.86 7.24
N ASP A 28 -1.84 10.97 5.93
CA ASP A 28 -1.31 12.15 5.24
C ASP A 28 -2.16 13.39 5.48
N SER A 29 -1.53 14.56 5.35
CA SER A 29 -2.24 15.83 5.39
C SER A 29 -2.99 16.09 4.07
N ALA A 30 -3.99 16.97 4.11
CA ALA A 30 -4.66 17.43 2.90
C ALA A 30 -3.69 18.11 1.92
N GLY A 31 -2.67 18.82 2.44
CA GLY A 31 -1.63 19.43 1.62
C GLY A 31 -0.72 18.41 0.93
N THR A 32 -0.49 17.25 1.53
CA THR A 32 0.22 16.12 0.90
C THR A 32 -0.63 15.54 -0.23
N TRP A 33 -1.90 15.27 0.03
CA TRP A 33 -2.82 14.74 -0.96
C TRP A 33 -3.05 15.68 -2.14
N ALA A 34 -3.12 17.00 -1.89
CA ALA A 34 -3.29 18.00 -2.96
C ALA A 34 -2.14 18.05 -3.98
N LYS A 35 -0.96 17.50 -3.61
CA LYS A 35 0.21 17.42 -4.50
C LYS A 35 0.29 16.11 -5.28
N ARG A 36 -0.59 15.15 -4.99
CA ARG A 36 -0.63 13.83 -5.63
C ARG A 36 -1.43 13.85 -6.93
N ASP A 37 -1.03 13.02 -7.87
CA ASP A 37 -1.84 12.77 -9.07
C ASP A 37 -2.98 11.81 -8.73
N LEU A 38 -4.16 12.36 -8.47
CA LEU A 38 -5.35 11.61 -8.07
C LEU A 38 -5.93 10.74 -9.21
N ALA A 39 -5.45 10.89 -10.45
CA ALA A 39 -5.77 9.94 -11.51
C ALA A 39 -5.31 8.50 -11.16
N TRP A 40 -4.34 8.37 -10.26
CA TRP A 40 -3.85 7.08 -9.76
C TRP A 40 -4.46 6.68 -8.40
N ALA A 41 -5.53 7.34 -7.97
CA ALA A 41 -6.28 6.98 -6.77
C ALA A 41 -7.65 6.41 -7.16
N LEU A 42 -7.93 5.16 -6.77
CA LEU A 42 -9.23 4.51 -6.98
C LEU A 42 -9.89 4.25 -5.63
N LEU A 43 -11.18 4.55 -5.53
CA LEU A 43 -12.02 4.27 -4.36
C LEU A 43 -12.82 2.98 -4.57
N ALA A 44 -12.91 2.17 -3.52
CA ALA A 44 -13.87 1.08 -3.41
C ALA A 44 -15.09 1.56 -2.61
N THR A 45 -16.28 1.34 -3.15
CA THR A 45 -17.54 1.71 -2.51
C THR A 45 -18.44 0.47 -2.32
N VAL A 46 -19.15 0.44 -1.21
CA VAL A 46 -20.23 -0.51 -0.96
C VAL A 46 -21.48 0.31 -0.68
N GLU A 47 -22.57 0.11 -1.44
CA GLU A 47 -23.81 0.88 -1.31
C GLU A 47 -23.58 2.41 -1.26
N THR A 48 -22.74 2.93 -2.13
CA THR A 48 -22.33 4.35 -2.18
C THR A 48 -21.36 4.83 -1.09
N GLN A 49 -21.08 4.01 -0.07
CA GLN A 49 -20.15 4.37 1.00
C GLN A 49 -18.71 3.99 0.61
N PRO A 50 -17.75 4.92 0.63
CA PRO A 50 -16.35 4.60 0.43
C PRO A 50 -15.83 3.75 1.59
N VAL A 51 -15.28 2.57 1.27
CA VAL A 51 -14.81 1.59 2.25
C VAL A 51 -13.35 1.20 2.05
N GLY A 52 -12.70 1.74 1.05
CA GLY A 52 -11.29 1.48 0.79
C GLY A 52 -10.78 2.27 -0.41
N PHE A 53 -9.47 2.27 -0.59
CA PHE A 53 -8.84 2.87 -1.77
C PHE A 53 -7.49 2.21 -2.08
N VAL A 54 -7.03 2.40 -3.30
CA VAL A 54 -5.63 2.23 -3.71
C VAL A 54 -5.13 3.55 -4.23
N TYR A 55 -3.90 3.92 -3.84
CA TYR A 55 -3.17 5.02 -4.44
C TYR A 55 -1.82 4.54 -4.96
N CYS A 56 -1.51 4.91 -6.18
CA CYS A 56 -0.26 4.58 -6.83
C CYS A 56 0.48 5.83 -7.30
N SER A 57 1.80 5.71 -7.46
CA SER A 57 2.65 6.78 -7.97
C SER A 57 3.61 6.23 -9.02
N PRO A 58 3.73 6.86 -10.20
CA PRO A 58 4.80 6.56 -11.13
C PRO A 58 6.18 6.70 -10.48
N ARG A 59 7.07 5.74 -10.72
CA ARG A 59 8.44 5.79 -10.25
C ARG A 59 9.41 5.70 -11.42
N PRO A 60 10.44 6.55 -11.45
CA PRO A 60 11.48 6.38 -12.44
C PRO A 60 12.20 5.05 -12.20
N TYR A 61 12.57 4.37 -13.28
CA TYR A 61 13.52 3.27 -13.20
C TYR A 61 14.90 3.81 -12.82
N SER A 62 15.51 3.26 -11.81
CA SER A 62 16.80 3.71 -11.27
C SER A 62 17.90 2.65 -11.37
N GLY A 63 17.71 1.65 -12.24
CA GLY A 63 18.72 0.61 -12.48
C GLY A 63 18.66 -0.55 -11.49
N GLU A 64 17.51 -0.76 -10.84
CA GLU A 64 17.33 -1.93 -9.96
C GLU A 64 17.41 -3.22 -10.77
N CYS A 65 18.33 -4.13 -10.38
CA CYS A 65 18.61 -5.36 -11.09
C CYS A 65 17.43 -6.34 -11.23
N VAL A 66 16.36 -6.13 -10.47
CA VAL A 66 15.14 -6.95 -10.50
C VAL A 66 14.16 -6.56 -11.60
N PHE A 67 14.39 -5.42 -12.26
CA PHE A 67 13.55 -4.94 -13.34
C PHE A 67 14.31 -4.93 -14.66
N PRO A 68 13.64 -5.25 -15.79
CA PRO A 68 14.22 -5.07 -17.10
C PRO A 68 14.55 -3.60 -17.38
N ASP A 69 15.59 -3.37 -18.19
CA ASP A 69 15.94 -2.03 -18.63
C ASP A 69 14.74 -1.32 -19.28
N ARG A 70 14.61 -0.03 -18.99
CA ARG A 70 13.56 0.86 -19.52
C ARG A 70 12.13 0.46 -19.13
N CYS A 71 11.95 -0.36 -18.10
CA CYS A 71 10.61 -0.65 -17.60
C CYS A 71 9.94 0.62 -17.04
N LYS A 72 8.61 0.68 -17.15
CA LYS A 72 7.79 1.72 -16.51
C LYS A 72 7.16 1.13 -15.27
N ILE A 73 7.50 1.67 -14.11
CA ILE A 73 7.09 1.16 -12.80
C ILE A 73 6.01 2.07 -12.22
N LEU A 74 4.89 1.48 -11.81
CA LEU A 74 3.88 2.11 -10.98
C LEU A 74 3.97 1.51 -9.58
N GLU A 75 4.24 2.35 -8.59
CA GLU A 75 4.35 1.92 -7.19
C GLU A 75 3.02 2.06 -6.47
N ILE A 76 2.57 1.01 -5.82
CA ILE A 76 1.45 1.04 -4.88
C ILE A 76 1.96 1.68 -3.59
N VAL A 77 1.49 2.89 -3.30
CA VAL A 77 1.84 3.65 -2.10
C VAL A 77 0.93 3.28 -0.94
N ASP A 78 -0.38 3.26 -1.22
CA ASP A 78 -1.41 2.90 -0.26
C ASP A 78 -2.37 1.87 -0.85
N LEU A 79 -2.73 0.86 -0.08
CA LEU A 79 -3.87 -0.02 -0.32
C LEU A 79 -4.60 -0.21 1.02
N VAL A 80 -5.73 0.40 1.13
CA VAL A 80 -6.50 0.49 2.37
C VAL A 80 -7.89 -0.08 2.17
N ILE A 81 -8.31 -1.00 3.04
CA ILE A 81 -9.70 -1.45 3.18
C ILE A 81 -10.10 -1.26 4.64
N ALA A 82 -11.20 -0.57 4.87
CA ALA A 82 -11.76 -0.38 6.20
C ALA A 82 -11.97 -1.74 6.89
N PRO A 83 -11.61 -1.89 8.17
CA PRO A 83 -11.59 -3.18 8.87
C PRO A 83 -12.87 -4.00 8.70
N ALA A 84 -14.03 -3.36 8.85
CA ALA A 84 -15.36 -4.01 8.74
C ALA A 84 -15.67 -4.55 7.32
N ASN A 85 -14.90 -4.15 6.31
CA ASN A 85 -15.13 -4.51 4.90
C ASN A 85 -14.07 -5.46 4.34
N ARG A 86 -13.11 -5.91 5.16
CA ARG A 86 -12.06 -6.86 4.74
C ARG A 86 -12.62 -8.26 4.52
N GLY A 87 -11.83 -9.09 3.83
CA GLY A 87 -12.22 -10.48 3.53
C GLY A 87 -13.31 -10.61 2.44
N ARG A 88 -13.71 -9.50 1.82
CA ARG A 88 -14.78 -9.44 0.79
C ARG A 88 -14.26 -9.30 -0.64
N GLY A 89 -12.95 -9.47 -0.85
CA GLY A 89 -12.33 -9.38 -2.18
C GLY A 89 -12.00 -7.96 -2.66
N LEU A 90 -12.41 -6.90 -1.97
CA LEU A 90 -12.26 -5.50 -2.41
C LEU A 90 -10.82 -5.10 -2.71
N GLY A 91 -9.84 -5.61 -1.95
CA GLY A 91 -8.42 -5.36 -2.20
C GLY A 91 -7.96 -5.96 -3.53
N HIS A 92 -8.45 -7.15 -3.89
CA HIS A 92 -8.18 -7.78 -5.18
C HIS A 92 -8.80 -6.98 -6.33
N GLU A 93 -10.03 -6.51 -6.16
CA GLU A 93 -10.72 -5.69 -7.16
C GLU A 93 -10.01 -4.37 -7.41
N LEU A 94 -9.57 -3.67 -6.35
CA LEU A 94 -8.79 -2.45 -6.47
C LEU A 94 -7.46 -2.69 -7.21
N LEU A 95 -6.73 -3.75 -6.88
CA LEU A 95 -5.48 -4.09 -7.56
C LEU A 95 -5.72 -4.49 -9.01
N ALA A 96 -6.77 -5.24 -9.31
CA ALA A 96 -7.12 -5.57 -10.68
C ALA A 96 -7.49 -4.33 -11.50
N ALA A 97 -8.22 -3.38 -10.91
CA ALA A 97 -8.59 -2.13 -11.56
C ALA A 97 -7.36 -1.25 -11.86
N ILE A 98 -6.49 -1.05 -10.86
CA ILE A 98 -5.27 -0.25 -11.06
C ILE A 98 -4.31 -0.90 -12.06
N GLN A 99 -4.22 -2.23 -12.09
CA GLN A 99 -3.42 -2.97 -13.05
C GLN A 99 -3.92 -2.78 -14.49
N ARG A 100 -5.23 -2.79 -14.72
CA ARG A 100 -5.81 -2.48 -16.04
C ARG A 100 -5.44 -1.06 -16.46
N GLN A 101 -5.68 -0.08 -15.60
CA GLN A 101 -5.37 1.33 -15.87
C GLN A 101 -3.86 1.53 -16.14
N ALA A 102 -2.99 0.89 -15.35
CA ALA A 102 -1.55 0.96 -15.54
C ALA A 102 -1.13 0.42 -16.92
N ARG A 103 -1.70 -0.72 -17.33
CA ARG A 103 -1.43 -1.33 -18.64
C ARG A 103 -1.86 -0.41 -19.78
N GLU A 104 -3.03 0.20 -19.70
CA GLU A 104 -3.54 1.16 -20.69
C GLU A 104 -2.64 2.41 -20.82
N LYS A 105 -2.00 2.81 -19.73
CA LYS A 105 -1.04 3.92 -19.68
C LYS A 105 0.40 3.49 -20.01
N GLY A 106 0.61 2.23 -20.39
CA GLY A 106 1.91 1.69 -20.82
C GLY A 106 2.88 1.39 -19.69
N PHE A 107 2.42 1.24 -18.45
CA PHE A 107 3.23 0.70 -17.37
C PHE A 107 3.41 -0.82 -17.56
N THR A 108 4.62 -1.29 -17.24
CA THR A 108 4.99 -2.69 -17.43
C THR A 108 5.09 -3.45 -16.09
N HIS A 109 5.30 -2.73 -15.01
CA HIS A 109 5.47 -3.32 -13.68
C HIS A 109 4.69 -2.56 -12.61
N LEU A 110 4.11 -3.32 -11.67
CA LEU A 110 3.65 -2.82 -10.38
C LEU A 110 4.70 -3.19 -9.32
N ARG A 111 4.93 -2.27 -8.40
CA ARG A 111 5.81 -2.47 -7.25
C ARG A 111 5.07 -2.11 -5.97
N VAL A 112 5.36 -2.80 -4.88
CA VAL A 112 4.85 -2.48 -3.55
C VAL A 112 5.92 -2.69 -2.50
N TYR A 113 6.01 -1.78 -1.54
CA TYR A 113 6.70 -1.96 -0.27
C TYR A 113 5.67 -2.03 0.85
N SER A 114 5.84 -2.96 1.76
CA SER A 114 4.92 -3.09 2.89
C SER A 114 5.69 -3.24 4.20
N ALA A 115 5.37 -2.38 5.17
CA ALA A 115 5.90 -2.40 6.53
C ALA A 115 4.87 -2.99 7.52
N ALA A 116 3.97 -3.85 7.06
CA ALA A 116 2.93 -4.43 7.88
C ALA A 116 3.51 -5.36 8.96
N LYS A 117 2.99 -5.25 10.18
CA LYS A 117 3.39 -6.12 11.30
C LYS A 117 2.99 -7.58 11.07
N ARG A 118 1.88 -7.81 10.34
CA ARG A 118 1.42 -9.15 9.94
C ARG A 118 1.97 -9.53 8.56
N PHE A 119 3.28 -9.67 8.48
CA PHE A 119 4.00 -9.88 7.23
C PHE A 119 3.47 -11.06 6.40
N ASP A 120 3.20 -12.20 7.05
CA ASP A 120 2.74 -13.41 6.35
C ASP A 120 1.37 -13.23 5.67
N ASP A 121 0.45 -12.51 6.29
CA ASP A 121 -0.87 -12.25 5.71
C ASP A 121 -0.77 -11.33 4.50
N ILE A 122 0.07 -10.30 4.61
CA ILE A 122 0.32 -9.36 3.51
C ILE A 122 1.04 -10.08 2.35
N LEU A 123 2.01 -10.92 2.64
CA LEU A 123 2.70 -11.70 1.63
C LEU A 123 1.75 -12.66 0.90
N LYS A 124 0.88 -13.37 1.64
CA LYS A 124 -0.16 -14.23 1.06
C LYS A 124 -1.10 -13.44 0.14
N PHE A 125 -1.54 -12.27 0.60
CA PHE A 125 -2.42 -11.40 -0.17
C PHE A 125 -1.77 -10.98 -1.50
N TYR A 126 -0.56 -10.39 -1.47
CA TYR A 126 0.09 -9.95 -2.71
C TYR A 126 0.45 -11.11 -3.64
N ARG A 127 0.85 -12.27 -3.09
CA ARG A 127 1.06 -13.47 -3.89
C ARG A 127 -0.21 -13.94 -4.61
N SER A 128 -1.37 -13.89 -3.94
CA SER A 128 -2.66 -14.23 -4.57
C SER A 128 -3.06 -13.24 -5.68
N CYS A 129 -2.48 -12.03 -5.67
CA CYS A 129 -2.61 -11.02 -6.72
C CYS A 129 -1.52 -11.13 -7.82
N GLY A 130 -0.66 -12.16 -7.78
CA GLY A 130 0.38 -12.40 -8.79
C GLY A 130 1.70 -11.67 -8.53
N PHE A 131 1.90 -11.09 -7.35
CA PHE A 131 3.18 -10.48 -7.01
C PHE A 131 4.20 -11.54 -6.58
N THR A 132 5.45 -11.34 -6.99
CA THR A 132 6.61 -12.14 -6.58
C THR A 132 7.50 -11.29 -5.67
N PRO A 133 7.89 -11.76 -4.47
CA PRO A 133 8.80 -11.03 -3.60
C PRO A 133 10.22 -11.04 -4.18
N TRP A 134 10.87 -9.86 -4.19
CA TRP A 134 12.22 -9.67 -4.73
C TRP A 134 13.23 -9.21 -3.69
N TYR A 135 12.77 -8.52 -2.62
CA TYR A 135 13.63 -8.00 -1.58
C TYR A 135 13.14 -8.48 -0.21
N LEU A 136 14.10 -8.72 0.68
CA LEU A 136 13.87 -8.91 2.09
C LEU A 136 14.77 -7.93 2.84
N GLU A 137 14.15 -6.97 3.54
CA GLU A 137 14.84 -6.08 4.46
C GLU A 137 14.62 -6.56 5.89
N MET A 138 15.70 -6.67 6.65
CA MET A 138 15.69 -7.10 8.05
C MET A 138 16.44 -6.08 8.89
N THR A 139 15.87 -5.70 10.04
CA THR A 139 16.49 -4.78 10.98
C THR A 139 16.71 -5.45 12.32
N LYS A 140 17.82 -5.13 12.96
CA LYS A 140 18.13 -5.52 14.35
C LYS A 140 18.55 -4.27 15.12
N GLU A 141 17.93 -4.03 16.26
CA GLU A 141 18.40 -2.99 17.17
C GLU A 141 19.69 -3.43 17.85
N ILE A 142 20.73 -2.58 17.81
CA ILE A 142 22.03 -2.84 18.42
C ILE A 142 22.12 -1.96 19.66
N GLY A 143 22.26 -2.54 20.84
CA GLY A 143 22.44 -1.79 22.10
C GLY A 143 21.32 -1.93 23.13
N ALA A 144 20.23 -2.61 22.83
CA ALA A 144 19.36 -3.10 23.88
C ALA A 144 19.99 -4.38 24.46
N GLU A 145 20.67 -4.28 25.60
CA GLU A 145 20.94 -5.47 26.43
C GLU A 145 19.60 -6.20 26.65
N PRO A 146 19.54 -7.54 26.49
CA PRO A 146 18.34 -8.25 26.88
C PRO A 146 18.11 -7.94 28.35
N SER A 147 16.99 -7.26 28.68
CA SER A 147 16.59 -7.03 30.05
C SER A 147 16.62 -8.40 30.73
N GLY A 148 17.54 -8.57 31.69
CA GLY A 148 17.86 -9.83 32.28
C GLY A 148 16.60 -10.57 32.67
N ALA A 149 16.51 -11.82 32.25
CA ALA A 149 15.70 -12.80 32.94
C ALA A 149 16.21 -12.84 34.36
N GLY A 150 15.55 -12.05 35.20
CA GLY A 150 15.77 -12.14 36.67
C GLY A 150 15.36 -13.53 37.10
N ASP A 151 16.31 -14.19 37.72
CA ASP A 151 16.14 -15.40 38.50
C ASP A 151 14.94 -15.32 39.46
N ALA A 152 14.09 -16.30 39.42
CA ALA A 152 13.57 -16.95 40.59
C ALA A 152 12.88 -18.27 40.21
#